data_845a802dbeb34115c10bcb0574f33fdc
#
_entry.id   845a802dbeb34115c10bcb0574f33fdc
#
_cell.length_a   1.000
_cell.length_b   1.000
_cell.length_c   1.000
_cell.angle_alpha   90.00
_cell.angle_beta   90.00
_cell.angle_gamma   90.00
#
_symmetry.space_group_name_H-M   'P 1'
#
loop_
_entity.id
_entity.type
_entity.pdbx_description
1 polymer ?
#
loop_
_entity_poly.entity_id
_entity_poly.type
_entity_poly.pdbx_seq_one_letter_code
_entity_poly.pdbx_strand_id
1 'polypeptide(L)'
;MSLVRRPTRWPVAIALGLLCVWLSTLTPGFAAETGLSIEITSTPPPQQIRPDTDYARVTLQVLQHGQPLSAGHLEMKLTSPGRNPWISTDFPMVEGTPLLSLASDLQDGTLTFNYLFPIRGAYRVDATVSPVPGGPDFPTTTLQETLQLRENPAEVRNMWMLVGGLFCLGGIAGVLFARSAAAREALPSIALLVVLIGLGMIAPASMADPDNQYMVPGEGGWLLDVRTTPTHATVGQLLQFDVVLSKDGAVFPEATQTTVLLHHVEDDKAVFETTTHAPTGSSSQRFQFFDGAPHTVTITARPVGQDQVTPLQAVFEMEVEGLQPPMAVKIRTLCILIGILVVGMAAGFFLLGSSKERGVASV
;
A
#
# COMPACT_ATOMS: atom_id res chain seq x y z
N MET A 1 16.78 68.23 -23.89
CA MET A 1 15.99 67.33 -23.05
C MET A 1 16.59 65.93 -23.20
N SER A 2 17.52 65.53 -22.34
CA SER A 2 18.31 64.29 -22.41
C SER A 2 17.77 63.29 -21.43
N LEU A 3 17.24 62.14 -21.94
CA LEU A 3 16.75 60.99 -21.16
C LEU A 3 17.95 60.13 -20.74
N VAL A 4 18.27 60.19 -19.45
CA VAL A 4 19.25 59.30 -18.79
C VAL A 4 18.60 57.94 -18.56
N ARG A 5 18.99 56.90 -19.30
CA ARG A 5 18.64 55.49 -19.05
C ARG A 5 19.42 54.99 -17.84
N ARG A 6 18.72 54.57 -16.75
CA ARG A 6 19.29 53.85 -15.62
C ARG A 6 19.51 52.36 -16.02
N PRO A 7 20.67 51.75 -15.68
CA PRO A 7 20.91 50.34 -15.94
C PRO A 7 20.17 49.48 -14.90
N THR A 8 19.42 48.49 -15.36
CA THR A 8 18.73 47.49 -14.56
C THR A 8 19.74 46.50 -13.95
N ARG A 9 19.86 46.50 -12.61
CA ARG A 9 20.79 45.63 -11.82
C ARG A 9 20.22 44.24 -11.53
N TRP A 10 19.40 43.65 -12.40
CA TRP A 10 18.71 42.39 -12.14
C TRP A 10 19.45 41.07 -12.51
N PRO A 11 20.48 41.00 -13.38
CA PRO A 11 21.07 39.72 -13.74
C PRO A 11 22.00 39.10 -12.68
N VAL A 12 22.54 39.90 -11.74
CA VAL A 12 23.52 39.40 -10.73
C VAL A 12 22.82 38.65 -9.57
N ALA A 13 21.62 39.05 -9.18
CA ALA A 13 20.89 38.44 -8.09
C ALA A 13 20.36 37.01 -8.46
N ILE A 14 19.99 36.80 -9.73
CA ILE A 14 19.52 35.51 -10.23
C ILE A 14 20.68 34.50 -10.33
N ALA A 15 21.88 34.96 -10.73
CA ALA A 15 23.05 34.09 -10.83
C ALA A 15 23.56 33.60 -9.46
N LEU A 16 23.49 34.45 -8.40
CA LEU A 16 23.85 34.04 -7.03
C LEU A 16 22.83 33.07 -6.42
N GLY A 17 21.54 33.24 -6.70
CA GLY A 17 20.49 32.33 -6.23
C GLY A 17 20.62 30.91 -6.81
N LEU A 18 20.97 30.79 -8.09
CA LEU A 18 21.20 29.50 -8.76
C LEU A 18 22.48 28.82 -8.28
N LEU A 19 23.53 29.56 -7.91
CA LEU A 19 24.78 28.99 -7.40
C LEU A 19 24.58 28.41 -5.99
N CYS A 20 23.76 29.04 -5.14
CA CYS A 20 23.47 28.51 -3.79
C CYS A 20 22.61 27.22 -3.82
N VAL A 21 21.71 27.07 -4.79
CA VAL A 21 20.93 25.83 -4.96
C VAL A 21 21.81 24.67 -5.43
N TRP A 22 22.86 24.93 -6.22
CA TRP A 22 23.78 23.88 -6.68
C TRP A 22 24.79 23.41 -5.63
N LEU A 23 25.15 24.24 -4.65
CA LEU A 23 26.06 23.85 -3.56
C LEU A 23 25.37 23.08 -2.42
N SER A 24 24.04 23.12 -2.32
CA SER A 24 23.31 22.39 -1.29
C SER A 24 23.04 20.91 -1.63
N THR A 25 23.38 20.44 -2.85
CA THR A 25 23.19 19.06 -3.27
C THR A 25 24.44 18.17 -3.12
N LEU A 26 25.55 18.70 -2.58
CA LEU A 26 26.81 17.98 -2.36
C LEU A 26 27.14 17.85 -0.87
N THR A 27 26.22 17.25 -0.09
CA THR A 27 26.65 16.51 1.09
C THR A 27 26.67 15.03 0.72
N PRO A 28 27.81 14.42 0.41
CA PRO A 28 27.92 12.97 0.50
C PRO A 28 27.73 12.66 1.98
N GLY A 29 26.59 12.07 2.33
CA GLY A 29 26.48 11.36 3.58
C GLY A 29 27.60 10.34 3.60
N PHE A 30 28.60 10.52 4.45
CA PHE A 30 29.53 9.48 4.81
C PHE A 30 28.72 8.39 5.54
N ALA A 31 28.02 7.54 4.79
CA ALA A 31 27.65 6.23 5.29
C ALA A 31 28.99 5.54 5.58
N ALA A 32 29.23 5.18 6.84
CA ALA A 32 30.35 4.32 7.18
C ALA A 32 30.26 3.14 6.22
N GLU A 33 31.36 2.83 5.49
CA GLU A 33 31.42 1.69 4.57
C GLU A 33 31.33 0.39 5.38
N THR A 34 30.14 0.01 5.80
CA THR A 34 29.89 -1.27 6.49
C THR A 34 30.05 -2.45 5.54
N GLY A 35 30.23 -2.19 4.25
CA GLY A 35 30.28 -3.22 3.20
C GLY A 35 28.96 -3.98 3.05
N LEU A 36 27.91 -3.60 3.81
CA LEU A 36 26.58 -4.20 3.70
C LEU A 36 25.74 -3.46 2.66
N SER A 37 25.05 -4.21 1.85
CA SER A 37 24.03 -3.72 0.91
C SER A 37 22.84 -4.67 0.90
N ILE A 38 21.69 -4.16 0.43
CA ILE A 38 20.50 -4.97 0.24
C ILE A 38 20.10 -4.93 -1.23
N GLU A 39 19.73 -6.08 -1.77
CA GLU A 39 19.16 -6.20 -3.11
C GLU A 39 17.73 -6.71 -2.98
N ILE A 40 16.77 -6.05 -3.66
CA ILE A 40 15.38 -6.46 -3.68
C ILE A 40 15.04 -6.93 -5.08
N THR A 41 14.61 -8.18 -5.19
CA THR A 41 14.09 -8.77 -6.42
C THR A 41 12.65 -9.19 -6.26
N SER A 42 11.89 -9.24 -7.36
CA SER A 42 10.51 -9.74 -7.33
C SER A 42 10.17 -10.55 -8.55
N THR A 43 9.22 -11.47 -8.38
CA THR A 43 8.62 -12.26 -9.46
C THR A 43 7.09 -12.14 -9.36
N PRO A 44 6.44 -11.51 -10.33
CA PRO A 44 7.00 -10.86 -11.53
C PRO A 44 7.87 -9.63 -11.19
N PRO A 45 8.65 -9.10 -12.16
CA PRO A 45 9.42 -7.86 -11.96
C PRO A 45 8.54 -6.70 -11.50
N PRO A 46 9.05 -5.72 -10.71
CA PRO A 46 8.22 -4.69 -10.09
C PRO A 46 7.34 -3.91 -11.08
N GLN A 47 7.86 -3.66 -12.30
CA GLN A 47 7.15 -2.91 -13.35
C GLN A 47 5.98 -3.71 -13.98
N GLN A 48 5.90 -5.02 -13.74
CA GLN A 48 4.87 -5.92 -14.25
C GLN A 48 3.86 -6.32 -13.18
N ILE A 49 4.16 -6.08 -11.90
CA ILE A 49 3.22 -6.33 -10.80
C ILE A 49 2.02 -5.41 -10.97
N ARG A 50 0.83 -5.99 -11.05
CA ARG A 50 -0.45 -5.27 -11.04
C ARG A 50 -0.96 -5.23 -9.60
N PRO A 51 -1.01 -4.05 -8.97
CA PRO A 51 -1.58 -3.92 -7.62
C PRO A 51 -2.98 -4.53 -7.55
N ASP A 52 -3.34 -5.05 -6.38
CA ASP A 52 -4.62 -5.71 -6.07
C ASP A 52 -4.99 -6.92 -6.97
N THR A 53 -4.05 -7.37 -7.81
CA THR A 53 -4.29 -8.47 -8.75
C THR A 53 -3.22 -9.54 -8.64
N ASP A 54 -1.95 -9.15 -8.65
CA ASP A 54 -0.84 -10.09 -8.74
C ASP A 54 -0.25 -10.37 -7.35
N TYR A 55 -0.22 -11.67 -7.01
CA TYR A 55 0.48 -12.18 -5.84
C TYR A 55 1.96 -12.32 -6.17
N ALA A 56 2.76 -11.39 -5.72
CA ALA A 56 4.16 -11.28 -6.10
C ALA A 56 5.09 -11.86 -5.03
N ARG A 57 6.07 -12.67 -5.46
CA ARG A 57 7.17 -13.11 -4.61
C ARG A 57 8.23 -12.01 -4.56
N VAL A 58 8.58 -11.58 -3.36
CA VAL A 58 9.64 -10.60 -3.09
C VAL A 58 10.75 -11.28 -2.32
N THR A 59 11.99 -11.13 -2.77
CA THR A 59 13.19 -11.63 -2.11
C THR A 59 14.10 -10.46 -1.77
N LEU A 60 14.41 -10.33 -0.49
CA LEU A 60 15.44 -9.42 0.02
C LEU A 60 16.72 -10.25 0.20
N GLN A 61 17.81 -9.81 -0.42
CA GLN A 61 19.11 -10.40 -0.26
C GLN A 61 20.05 -9.39 0.38
N VAL A 62 20.57 -9.74 1.54
CA VAL A 62 21.60 -8.95 2.24
C VAL A 62 22.95 -9.44 1.78
N LEU A 63 23.77 -8.51 1.28
CA LEU A 63 25.10 -8.77 0.79
C LEU A 63 26.12 -8.11 1.72
N GLN A 64 27.22 -8.82 2.02
CA GLN A 64 28.40 -8.28 2.67
C GLN A 64 29.57 -8.32 1.68
N HIS A 65 30.11 -7.16 1.32
CA HIS A 65 31.15 -7.02 0.29
C HIS A 65 30.78 -7.69 -1.06
N GLY A 66 29.48 -7.63 -1.43
CA GLY A 66 28.99 -8.23 -2.68
C GLY A 66 28.73 -9.74 -2.63
N GLN A 67 28.90 -10.38 -1.49
CA GLN A 67 28.57 -11.80 -1.27
C GLN A 67 27.37 -11.93 -0.33
N PRO A 68 26.51 -12.95 -0.48
CA PRO A 68 25.41 -13.21 0.45
C PRO A 68 25.90 -13.30 1.89
N LEU A 69 25.22 -12.61 2.81
CA LEU A 69 25.53 -12.67 4.23
C LEU A 69 25.22 -14.07 4.77
N SER A 70 26.23 -14.77 5.29
CA SER A 70 26.07 -16.17 5.72
C SER A 70 25.12 -16.34 6.91
N ALA A 71 25.09 -15.36 7.83
CA ALA A 71 24.18 -15.35 8.99
C ALA A 71 23.99 -13.93 9.51
N GLY A 72 22.80 -13.59 9.97
CA GLY A 72 22.45 -12.31 10.54
C GLY A 72 20.98 -12.28 10.95
N HIS A 73 20.60 -11.32 11.75
CA HIS A 73 19.21 -11.06 12.09
C HIS A 73 18.71 -9.85 11.28
N LEU A 74 17.59 -10.02 10.58
CA LEU A 74 16.97 -8.98 9.76
C LEU A 74 15.64 -8.57 10.38
N GLU A 75 15.50 -7.27 10.67
CA GLU A 75 14.20 -6.63 10.90
C GLU A 75 13.83 -5.79 9.68
N MET A 76 12.75 -6.14 9.01
CA MET A 76 12.27 -5.47 7.80
C MET A 76 10.92 -4.80 8.04
N LYS A 77 10.76 -3.59 7.52
CA LYS A 77 9.51 -2.84 7.49
C LYS A 77 9.20 -2.40 6.07
N LEU A 78 8.02 -2.77 5.57
CA LEU A 78 7.48 -2.31 4.30
C LEU A 78 6.47 -1.19 4.56
N THR A 79 6.68 -0.03 3.96
CA THR A 79 5.76 1.12 4.06
C THR A 79 5.17 1.42 2.69
N SER A 80 3.86 1.63 2.65
CA SER A 80 3.12 1.96 1.42
C SER A 80 3.52 3.33 0.86
N PRO A 81 3.25 3.58 -0.42
CA PRO A 81 3.40 4.89 -1.05
C PRO A 81 2.64 5.98 -0.30
N GLY A 82 3.25 7.16 -0.22
CA GLY A 82 2.65 8.31 0.45
C GLY A 82 1.36 8.79 -0.22
N ARG A 83 0.48 9.40 0.57
CA ARG A 83 -0.79 9.95 0.10
C ARG A 83 -0.59 11.05 -0.94
N ASN A 84 -1.29 10.93 -2.07
CA ASN A 84 -1.37 12.01 -3.04
C ASN A 84 -2.40 13.06 -2.57
N PRO A 85 -2.06 14.38 -2.55
CA PRO A 85 -2.99 15.42 -2.08
C PRO A 85 -4.21 15.61 -3.00
N TRP A 86 -4.14 15.19 -4.26
CA TRP A 86 -5.19 15.43 -5.25
C TRP A 86 -6.04 14.21 -5.56
N ILE A 87 -5.42 13.05 -5.65
CA ILE A 87 -6.06 11.80 -6.06
C ILE A 87 -5.74 10.74 -5.00
N SER A 88 -6.74 10.14 -4.41
CA SER A 88 -6.60 8.98 -3.52
C SER A 88 -6.65 7.69 -4.33
N THR A 89 -6.03 6.64 -3.80
CA THR A 89 -6.15 5.28 -4.33
C THR A 89 -7.45 4.63 -3.85
N ASP A 90 -7.71 3.41 -4.28
CA ASP A 90 -8.88 2.64 -3.84
C ASP A 90 -8.78 2.27 -2.34
N PHE A 91 -7.55 2.24 -1.82
CA PHE A 91 -7.25 1.96 -0.41
C PHE A 91 -6.67 3.19 0.33
N PRO A 92 -7.44 4.28 0.53
CA PRO A 92 -6.92 5.53 1.09
C PRO A 92 -6.45 5.41 2.54
N MET A 93 -6.87 4.36 3.26
CA MET A 93 -6.51 4.15 4.67
C MET A 93 -5.10 3.59 4.82
N VAL A 94 -4.57 2.93 3.79
CA VAL A 94 -3.22 2.34 3.83
C VAL A 94 -2.14 3.25 3.24
N GLU A 95 -2.51 4.38 2.59
CA GLU A 95 -1.55 5.31 2.00
C GLU A 95 -0.62 5.93 3.04
N GLY A 96 0.70 5.75 2.88
CA GLY A 96 1.74 6.27 3.76
C GLY A 96 1.87 5.54 5.09
N THR A 97 1.26 4.35 5.25
CA THR A 97 1.31 3.57 6.48
C THR A 97 2.23 2.34 6.35
N PRO A 98 2.75 1.81 7.46
CA PRO A 98 3.48 0.55 7.44
C PRO A 98 2.52 -0.62 7.17
N LEU A 99 2.88 -1.48 6.20
CA LEU A 99 2.09 -2.63 5.78
C LEU A 99 2.56 -3.94 6.39
N LEU A 100 3.88 -4.11 6.50
CA LEU A 100 4.53 -5.29 7.05
C LEU A 100 5.63 -4.89 8.03
N SER A 101 5.83 -5.70 9.07
CA SER A 101 7.05 -5.70 9.87
C SER A 101 7.41 -7.14 10.19
N LEU A 102 8.53 -7.61 9.66
CA LEU A 102 9.01 -8.98 9.77
C LEU A 102 10.35 -8.99 10.47
N ALA A 103 10.55 -9.95 11.35
CA ALA A 103 11.83 -10.24 11.98
C ALA A 103 12.21 -11.69 11.69
N SER A 104 13.43 -11.93 11.20
CA SER A 104 13.90 -13.27 10.85
C SER A 104 15.42 -13.37 10.94
N ASP A 105 15.91 -14.49 11.42
CA ASP A 105 17.29 -14.88 11.18
C ASP A 105 17.43 -15.25 9.71
N LEU A 106 18.47 -14.68 9.08
CA LEU A 106 18.74 -14.89 7.67
C LEU A 106 19.40 -16.26 7.45
N GLN A 107 18.90 -16.96 6.44
CA GLN A 107 19.56 -18.13 5.88
C GLN A 107 20.13 -17.75 4.52
N ASP A 108 21.44 -17.88 4.36
CA ASP A 108 22.15 -17.47 3.14
C ASP A 108 21.85 -16.01 2.73
N GLY A 109 21.69 -15.13 3.74
CA GLY A 109 21.45 -13.71 3.54
C GLY A 109 20.07 -13.37 2.96
N THR A 110 19.11 -14.29 2.94
CA THR A 110 17.82 -14.08 2.25
C THR A 110 16.63 -14.07 3.17
N LEU A 111 15.66 -13.19 2.87
CA LEU A 111 14.28 -13.23 3.36
C LEU A 111 13.34 -13.18 2.15
N THR A 112 12.41 -14.14 2.06
CA THR A 112 11.43 -14.19 0.97
C THR A 112 10.02 -14.13 1.54
N PHE A 113 9.17 -13.33 0.89
CA PHE A 113 7.74 -13.30 1.19
C PHE A 113 6.94 -13.14 -0.11
N ASN A 114 5.72 -13.63 -0.10
CA ASN A 114 4.74 -13.39 -1.14
C ASN A 114 3.74 -12.34 -0.65
N TYR A 115 3.39 -11.38 -1.49
CA TYR A 115 2.53 -10.26 -1.09
C TYR A 115 1.64 -9.77 -2.23
N LEU A 116 0.37 -9.54 -1.92
CA LEU A 116 -0.57 -8.83 -2.77
C LEU A 116 -0.48 -7.33 -2.45
N PHE A 117 0.20 -6.58 -3.31
CA PHE A 117 0.38 -5.14 -3.10
C PHE A 117 -0.93 -4.39 -3.32
N PRO A 118 -1.45 -3.63 -2.34
CA PRO A 118 -2.76 -3.00 -2.47
C PRO A 118 -2.80 -1.82 -3.45
N ILE A 119 -1.72 -1.04 -3.55
CA ILE A 119 -1.72 0.22 -4.31
C ILE A 119 -0.46 0.36 -5.17
N ARG A 120 -0.53 1.22 -6.19
CA ARG A 120 0.63 1.64 -7.01
C ARG A 120 1.54 2.60 -6.26
N GLY A 121 2.78 2.73 -6.70
CA GLY A 121 3.71 3.78 -6.28
C GLY A 121 5.01 3.25 -5.68
N ALA A 122 5.71 4.11 -4.97
CA ALA A 122 7.02 3.83 -4.37
C ALA A 122 6.84 3.29 -2.95
N TYR A 123 7.00 1.99 -2.78
CA TYR A 123 7.05 1.34 -1.48
C TYR A 123 8.44 1.50 -0.89
N ARG A 124 8.52 1.91 0.37
CA ARG A 124 9.78 2.00 1.10
C ARG A 124 10.00 0.74 1.91
N VAL A 125 11.17 0.14 1.73
CA VAL A 125 11.67 -0.99 2.52
C VAL A 125 12.77 -0.47 3.42
N ASP A 126 12.51 -0.45 4.72
CA ASP A 126 13.52 -0.17 5.74
C ASP A 126 13.96 -1.53 6.33
N ALA A 127 15.24 -1.84 6.29
CA ALA A 127 15.81 -3.12 6.75
C ALA A 127 16.95 -2.85 7.72
N THR A 128 16.84 -3.35 8.95
CA THR A 128 17.92 -3.30 9.94
C THR A 128 18.53 -4.68 10.06
N VAL A 129 19.83 -4.78 9.79
CA VAL A 129 20.59 -6.02 9.88
C VAL A 129 21.53 -5.95 11.07
N SER A 130 21.49 -6.98 11.92
CA SER A 130 22.34 -7.11 13.10
C SER A 130 23.05 -8.47 13.12
N PRO A 131 24.26 -8.55 13.73
CA PRO A 131 24.98 -9.82 13.85
C PRO A 131 24.26 -10.77 14.79
N VAL A 132 24.40 -12.07 14.53
CA VAL A 132 23.92 -13.14 15.42
C VAL A 132 25.09 -13.88 16.07
N PRO A 133 24.92 -14.48 17.25
CA PRO A 133 25.98 -15.27 17.91
C PRO A 133 26.53 -16.36 16.99
N GLY A 134 27.85 -16.39 16.80
CA GLY A 134 28.52 -17.35 15.92
C GLY A 134 28.51 -16.99 14.43
N GLY A 135 27.89 -15.91 14.04
CA GLY A 135 27.90 -15.36 12.68
C GLY A 135 29.06 -14.37 12.44
N PRO A 136 29.11 -13.75 11.25
CA PRO A 136 30.07 -12.69 10.95
C PRO A 136 29.88 -11.47 11.85
N ASP A 137 30.98 -10.81 12.20
CA ASP A 137 30.98 -9.60 13.00
C ASP A 137 30.84 -8.38 12.09
N PHE A 138 29.80 -7.58 12.31
CA PHE A 138 29.54 -6.31 11.63
C PHE A 138 28.69 -5.41 12.52
N PRO A 139 28.75 -4.07 12.38
CA PRO A 139 27.90 -3.17 13.13
C PRO A 139 26.44 -3.28 12.65
N THR A 140 25.50 -3.21 13.58
CA THR A 140 24.07 -3.11 13.22
C THR A 140 23.85 -1.96 12.23
N THR A 141 23.29 -2.26 11.09
CA THR A 141 23.18 -1.34 9.97
C THR A 141 21.73 -1.27 9.48
N THR A 142 21.22 -0.06 9.29
CA THR A 142 19.92 0.17 8.67
C THR A 142 20.11 0.54 7.20
N LEU A 143 19.45 -0.19 6.34
CA LEU A 143 19.45 -0.03 4.89
C LEU A 143 18.05 0.38 4.45
N GLN A 144 17.97 1.21 3.41
CA GLN A 144 16.70 1.68 2.87
C GLN A 144 16.70 1.49 1.36
N GLU A 145 15.63 0.85 0.86
CA GLU A 145 15.42 0.62 -0.56
C GLU A 145 13.98 0.97 -0.97
N THR A 146 13.78 1.14 -2.26
CA THR A 146 12.48 1.51 -2.82
C THR A 146 12.05 0.51 -3.90
N LEU A 147 10.85 -0.05 -3.71
CA LEU A 147 10.20 -0.90 -4.70
C LEU A 147 9.13 -0.09 -5.45
N GLN A 148 9.37 0.19 -6.73
CA GLN A 148 8.48 1.03 -7.54
C GLN A 148 7.50 0.17 -8.33
N LEU A 149 6.20 0.26 -8.01
CA LEU A 149 5.11 -0.40 -8.73
C LEU A 149 4.38 0.57 -9.65
N ARG A 150 3.98 0.07 -10.83
CA ARG A 150 3.17 0.83 -11.79
C ARG A 150 1.68 0.61 -11.52
N GLU A 151 0.88 1.51 -12.08
CA GLU A 151 -0.57 1.37 -12.08
C GLU A 151 -1.00 0.17 -12.94
N ASN A 152 -2.07 -0.50 -12.49
CA ASN A 152 -2.76 -1.51 -13.28
C ASN A 152 -3.35 -0.87 -14.56
N PRO A 153 -2.93 -1.30 -15.76
CA PRO A 153 -3.43 -0.72 -17.02
C PRO A 153 -4.95 -0.83 -17.18
N ALA A 154 -5.58 -1.86 -16.57
CA ALA A 154 -7.03 -2.03 -16.60
C ALA A 154 -7.73 -0.92 -15.80
N GLU A 155 -7.21 -0.56 -14.64
CA GLU A 155 -7.75 0.52 -13.80
C GLU A 155 -7.61 1.88 -14.47
N VAL A 156 -6.43 2.15 -15.05
CA VAL A 156 -6.22 3.36 -15.86
C VAL A 156 -7.25 3.46 -16.99
N ARG A 157 -7.48 2.36 -17.70
CA ARG A 157 -8.49 2.30 -18.76
C ARG A 157 -9.90 2.54 -18.23
N ASN A 158 -10.26 1.89 -17.12
CA ASN A 158 -11.59 2.03 -16.49
C ASN A 158 -11.81 3.47 -16.01
N MET A 159 -10.79 4.09 -15.39
CA MET A 159 -10.82 5.50 -15.02
C MET A 159 -11.08 6.41 -16.23
N TRP A 160 -10.36 6.21 -17.35
CA TRP A 160 -10.58 7.02 -18.56
C TRP A 160 -11.95 6.77 -19.18
N MET A 161 -12.48 5.54 -19.12
CA MET A 161 -13.85 5.26 -19.57
C MET A 161 -14.88 5.96 -18.69
N LEU A 162 -14.70 5.99 -17.36
CA LEU A 162 -15.56 6.73 -16.45
C LEU A 162 -15.52 8.23 -16.73
N VAL A 163 -14.33 8.81 -16.81
CA VAL A 163 -14.12 10.25 -17.12
C VAL A 163 -14.75 10.61 -18.46
N GLY A 164 -14.49 9.83 -19.50
CA GLY A 164 -15.06 10.02 -20.84
C GLY A 164 -16.58 9.89 -20.85
N GLY A 165 -17.11 8.88 -20.16
CA GLY A 165 -18.55 8.68 -20.02
C GLY A 165 -19.25 9.84 -19.32
N LEU A 166 -18.71 10.31 -18.19
CA LEU A 166 -19.25 11.47 -17.48
C LEU A 166 -19.17 12.76 -18.31
N PHE A 167 -18.06 12.96 -19.01
CA PHE A 167 -17.90 14.11 -19.92
C PHE A 167 -18.91 14.07 -21.05
N CYS A 168 -19.14 12.91 -21.69
CA CYS A 168 -20.11 12.74 -22.75
C CYS A 168 -21.55 12.94 -22.24
N LEU A 169 -21.88 12.39 -21.07
CA LEU A 169 -23.19 12.61 -20.43
C LEU A 169 -23.44 14.09 -20.16
N GLY A 170 -22.43 14.78 -19.61
CA GLY A 170 -22.46 16.22 -19.44
C GLY A 170 -22.67 16.95 -20.76
N GLY A 171 -21.93 16.55 -21.82
CA GLY A 171 -22.07 17.13 -23.17
C GLY A 171 -23.48 16.98 -23.75
N ILE A 172 -24.06 15.78 -23.65
CA ILE A 172 -25.45 15.53 -24.08
C ILE A 172 -26.43 16.42 -23.30
N ALA A 173 -26.28 16.47 -21.98
CA ALA A 173 -27.10 17.34 -21.13
C ALA A 173 -26.96 18.80 -21.57
N GLY A 174 -25.74 19.31 -21.79
CA GLY A 174 -25.48 20.67 -22.26
C GLY A 174 -26.17 21.02 -23.58
N VAL A 175 -26.14 20.10 -24.55
CA VAL A 175 -26.88 20.27 -25.83
C VAL A 175 -28.39 20.31 -25.63
N LEU A 176 -28.95 19.43 -24.80
CA LEU A 176 -30.36 19.41 -24.49
C LEU A 176 -30.81 20.71 -23.78
N PHE A 177 -30.00 21.22 -22.86
CA PHE A 177 -30.22 22.50 -22.19
C PHE A 177 -30.18 23.70 -23.17
N ALA A 178 -29.24 23.68 -24.11
CA ALA A 178 -29.19 24.73 -25.14
C ALA A 178 -30.43 24.78 -25.99
N ARG A 179 -31.12 23.63 -26.17
CA ARG A 179 -32.27 23.49 -27.09
C ARG A 179 -33.64 23.58 -26.43
N SER A 180 -33.76 23.45 -25.10
CA SER A 180 -35.03 23.37 -24.38
C SER A 180 -35.13 24.43 -23.28
N ALA A 181 -36.14 25.29 -23.35
CA ALA A 181 -36.47 26.24 -22.28
C ALA A 181 -36.91 25.50 -20.98
N ALA A 182 -37.68 24.43 -21.11
CA ALA A 182 -38.18 23.63 -19.99
C ALA A 182 -37.08 22.90 -19.23
N ALA A 183 -36.00 22.49 -19.90
CA ALA A 183 -34.85 21.83 -19.27
C ALA A 183 -34.06 22.78 -18.35
N ARG A 184 -34.11 24.08 -18.60
CA ARG A 184 -33.44 25.09 -17.75
C ARG A 184 -34.09 25.22 -16.37
N GLU A 185 -35.39 24.96 -16.26
CA GLU A 185 -36.11 25.00 -14.97
C GLU A 185 -35.91 23.74 -14.10
N ALA A 186 -35.53 22.61 -14.72
CA ALA A 186 -35.35 21.33 -14.02
C ALA A 186 -33.94 21.15 -13.42
N LEU A 187 -32.99 22.01 -13.72
CA LEU A 187 -31.57 21.88 -13.35
C LEU A 187 -31.32 21.77 -11.84
N PRO A 188 -31.92 22.59 -10.96
CA PRO A 188 -31.68 22.53 -9.53
C PRO A 188 -32.15 21.20 -8.91
N SER A 189 -33.23 20.62 -9.43
CA SER A 189 -33.79 19.36 -8.91
C SER A 189 -32.94 18.15 -9.24
N ILE A 190 -32.29 18.10 -10.42
CA ILE A 190 -31.43 17.00 -10.84
C ILE A 190 -30.08 17.04 -10.06
N ALA A 191 -29.54 18.25 -9.86
CA ALA A 191 -28.30 18.43 -9.07
C ALA A 191 -28.50 17.99 -7.60
N LEU A 192 -29.68 18.32 -7.01
CA LEU A 192 -30.01 17.90 -5.65
C LEU A 192 -30.14 16.37 -5.52
N LEU A 193 -30.76 15.71 -6.52
CA LEU A 193 -30.93 14.24 -6.53
C LEU A 193 -29.57 13.51 -6.56
N VAL A 194 -28.62 13.99 -7.37
CA VAL A 194 -27.26 13.39 -7.46
C VAL A 194 -26.51 13.52 -6.14
N VAL A 195 -26.65 14.65 -5.43
CA VAL A 195 -26.02 14.86 -4.12
C VAL A 195 -26.65 13.95 -3.05
N LEU A 196 -27.98 13.74 -3.07
CA LEU A 196 -28.68 12.89 -2.11
C LEU A 196 -28.35 11.40 -2.28
N ILE A 197 -28.20 10.91 -3.51
CA ILE A 197 -27.77 9.53 -3.79
C ILE A 197 -26.35 9.27 -3.28
N GLY A 198 -25.43 10.24 -3.40
CA GLY A 198 -24.05 10.14 -2.92
C GLY A 198 -23.89 10.09 -1.40
N LEU A 199 -24.89 10.54 -0.64
CA LEU A 199 -24.86 10.59 0.84
C LEU A 199 -25.50 9.36 1.52
N GLY A 200 -26.23 8.52 0.78
CA GLY A 200 -27.13 7.51 1.34
C GLY A 200 -26.52 6.13 1.67
N MET A 201 -25.25 5.88 1.40
CA MET A 201 -24.65 4.55 1.63
C MET A 201 -23.80 4.49 2.91
N ILE A 202 -24.43 4.36 4.07
CA ILE A 202 -23.76 4.09 5.34
C ILE A 202 -24.55 3.00 6.07
N ALA A 203 -24.08 1.75 6.01
CA ALA A 203 -24.54 0.68 6.88
C ALA A 203 -23.44 0.39 7.92
N PRO A 204 -23.74 0.34 9.22
CA PRO A 204 -22.79 -0.14 10.22
C PRO A 204 -22.72 -1.66 10.15
N ALA A 205 -21.51 -2.22 10.11
CA ALA A 205 -21.27 -3.63 10.32
C ALA A 205 -21.31 -3.94 11.81
N SER A 206 -22.01 -5.02 12.18
CA SER A 206 -22.01 -5.55 13.55
C SER A 206 -20.93 -6.63 13.64
N MET A 207 -20.03 -6.53 14.61
CA MET A 207 -18.93 -7.46 14.79
C MET A 207 -19.17 -8.41 15.96
N ALA A 208 -18.78 -9.67 15.77
CA ALA A 208 -18.60 -10.63 16.85
C ALA A 208 -17.24 -10.34 17.54
N ASP A 209 -17.16 -10.61 18.84
CA ASP A 209 -15.92 -10.47 19.61
C ASP A 209 -15.03 -11.69 19.30
N PRO A 210 -13.91 -11.55 18.55
CA PRO A 210 -13.08 -12.68 18.17
C PRO A 210 -12.18 -13.11 19.31
N ASP A 211 -11.90 -14.41 19.37
CA ASP A 211 -10.85 -14.94 20.24
C ASP A 211 -9.49 -14.40 19.76
N ASN A 212 -8.66 -13.92 20.68
CA ASN A 212 -7.33 -13.39 20.40
C ASN A 212 -6.18 -14.35 20.72
N GLN A 213 -6.51 -15.58 21.11
CA GLN A 213 -5.56 -16.61 21.43
C GLN A 213 -6.00 -17.96 20.89
N TYR A 214 -5.10 -18.61 20.15
CA TYR A 214 -5.33 -19.92 19.53
C TYR A 214 -4.25 -20.88 19.98
N MET A 215 -4.64 -21.96 20.64
CA MET A 215 -3.73 -22.98 21.17
C MET A 215 -3.94 -24.30 20.43
N VAL A 216 -2.87 -24.85 19.86
CA VAL A 216 -2.88 -26.13 19.15
C VAL A 216 -1.92 -27.10 19.84
N PRO A 217 -2.42 -28.12 20.51
CA PRO A 217 -1.58 -29.17 21.09
C PRO A 217 -1.06 -30.10 20.00
N GLY A 218 0.20 -30.48 20.10
CA GLY A 218 0.86 -31.49 19.29
C GLY A 218 1.26 -32.73 20.05
N GLU A 219 1.73 -33.74 19.34
CA GLU A 219 2.23 -34.96 19.96
C GLU A 219 3.57 -34.69 20.68
N GLY A 220 3.84 -35.49 21.76
CA GLY A 220 5.12 -35.41 22.46
C GLY A 220 5.33 -34.12 23.27
N GLY A 221 4.23 -33.54 23.82
CA GLY A 221 4.30 -32.36 24.70
C GLY A 221 4.47 -31.02 23.97
N TRP A 222 4.36 -31.01 22.66
CA TRP A 222 4.41 -29.78 21.85
C TRP A 222 3.10 -28.99 21.98
N LEU A 223 3.23 -27.63 21.96
CA LEU A 223 2.11 -26.70 21.96
C LEU A 223 2.46 -25.49 21.11
N LEU A 224 1.59 -25.15 20.18
CA LEU A 224 1.61 -23.89 19.44
C LEU A 224 0.60 -22.93 20.05
N ASP A 225 1.07 -21.81 20.58
CA ASP A 225 0.25 -20.69 21.08
C ASP A 225 0.40 -19.50 20.12
N VAL A 226 -0.72 -19.04 19.56
CA VAL A 226 -0.78 -17.88 18.68
C VAL A 226 -1.66 -16.82 19.30
N ARG A 227 -1.15 -15.60 19.43
CA ARG A 227 -1.89 -14.45 19.96
C ARG A 227 -1.88 -13.32 18.95
N THR A 228 -3.00 -12.60 18.91
CA THR A 228 -3.13 -11.41 18.06
C THR A 228 -3.25 -10.15 18.91
N THR A 229 -2.59 -9.06 18.46
CA THR A 229 -2.65 -7.75 19.12
C THR A 229 -2.70 -6.64 18.07
N PRO A 230 -3.74 -5.80 18.04
CA PRO A 230 -4.94 -5.79 18.87
C PRO A 230 -5.84 -7.03 18.65
N THR A 231 -6.84 -7.21 19.51
CA THR A 231 -7.82 -8.31 19.42
C THR A 231 -8.62 -8.24 18.12
N HIS A 232 -8.99 -7.02 17.68
CA HIS A 232 -9.75 -6.78 16.47
C HIS A 232 -8.83 -6.28 15.36
N ALA A 233 -8.86 -6.95 14.22
CA ALA A 233 -8.18 -6.48 13.01
C ALA A 233 -8.98 -5.34 12.38
N THR A 234 -8.30 -4.24 12.06
CA THR A 234 -8.91 -3.06 11.44
C THR A 234 -8.06 -2.62 10.24
N VAL A 235 -8.71 -2.31 9.13
CA VAL A 235 -8.02 -1.79 7.93
C VAL A 235 -7.17 -0.56 8.28
N GLY A 236 -5.94 -0.53 7.80
CA GLY A 236 -5.03 0.60 8.04
C GLY A 236 -4.28 0.55 9.38
N GLN A 237 -4.46 -0.50 10.18
CA GLN A 237 -3.74 -0.73 11.43
C GLN A 237 -2.92 -2.01 11.37
N LEU A 238 -1.71 -1.96 11.93
CA LEU A 238 -0.88 -3.15 12.07
C LEU A 238 -1.45 -4.09 13.12
N LEU A 239 -1.71 -5.33 12.72
CA LEU A 239 -1.99 -6.45 13.61
C LEU A 239 -0.70 -7.23 13.85
N GLN A 240 -0.40 -7.55 15.10
CA GLN A 240 0.74 -8.36 15.49
C GLN A 240 0.29 -9.80 15.72
N PHE A 241 1.02 -10.75 15.17
CA PHE A 241 0.92 -12.17 15.44
C PHE A 241 2.12 -12.57 16.30
N ASP A 242 1.87 -12.89 17.57
CA ASP A 242 2.87 -13.47 18.46
C ASP A 242 2.69 -14.97 18.45
N VAL A 243 3.73 -15.68 18.01
CA VAL A 243 3.73 -17.13 17.83
C VAL A 243 4.72 -17.73 18.81
N VAL A 244 4.26 -18.64 19.66
CA VAL A 244 5.09 -19.33 20.64
C VAL A 244 4.97 -20.84 20.45
N LEU A 245 6.08 -21.48 20.08
CA LEU A 245 6.24 -22.92 20.08
C LEU A 245 6.86 -23.34 21.41
N SER A 246 6.17 -24.18 22.16
CA SER A 246 6.63 -24.69 23.45
C SER A 246 6.67 -26.21 23.46
N LYS A 247 7.50 -26.78 24.35
CA LYS A 247 7.61 -28.20 24.59
C LYS A 247 7.60 -28.46 26.12
N ASP A 248 6.74 -29.35 26.55
CA ASP A 248 6.59 -29.72 27.98
C ASP A 248 6.34 -28.49 28.88
N GLY A 249 5.58 -27.50 28.37
CA GLY A 249 5.20 -26.27 29.09
C GLY A 249 6.25 -25.17 29.13
N ALA A 250 7.40 -25.35 28.49
CA ALA A 250 8.44 -24.31 28.35
C ALA A 250 8.59 -23.86 26.87
N VAL A 251 8.90 -22.57 26.65
CA VAL A 251 9.24 -22.06 25.31
C VAL A 251 10.39 -22.87 24.76
N PHE A 252 10.26 -23.35 23.51
CA PHE A 252 11.30 -24.16 22.88
C PHE A 252 12.61 -23.34 22.73
N PRO A 253 13.75 -23.82 23.25
CA PRO A 253 14.97 -23.01 23.37
C PRO A 253 15.80 -22.92 22.09
N GLU A 254 15.49 -23.76 21.08
CA GLU A 254 16.27 -23.85 19.85
C GLU A 254 15.54 -23.12 18.70
N ALA A 255 16.22 -22.99 17.58
CA ALA A 255 15.70 -22.31 16.41
C ALA A 255 14.41 -22.92 15.86
N THR A 256 13.48 -22.05 15.51
CA THR A 256 12.17 -22.42 14.95
C THR A 256 11.94 -21.75 13.60
N GLN A 257 11.16 -22.41 12.77
CA GLN A 257 10.64 -21.91 11.52
C GLN A 257 9.13 -21.66 11.67
N THR A 258 8.69 -20.44 11.37
CA THR A 258 7.27 -20.06 11.39
C THR A 258 6.84 -19.60 10.01
N THR A 259 5.79 -20.22 9.48
CA THR A 259 5.15 -19.80 8.22
C THR A 259 3.79 -19.18 8.54
N VAL A 260 3.53 -17.97 8.03
CA VAL A 260 2.23 -17.29 8.12
C VAL A 260 1.68 -17.16 6.72
N LEU A 261 0.44 -17.61 6.51
CA LEU A 261 -0.33 -17.46 5.28
C LEU A 261 -1.66 -16.77 5.61
N LEU A 262 -1.94 -15.68 4.90
CA LEU A 262 -3.21 -14.95 4.97
C LEU A 262 -3.95 -15.12 3.64
N HIS A 263 -5.22 -15.49 3.72
CA HIS A 263 -6.07 -15.75 2.57
C HIS A 263 -7.36 -14.96 2.69
N HIS A 264 -7.69 -14.16 1.68
CA HIS A 264 -8.95 -13.41 1.60
C HIS A 264 -10.07 -14.37 1.19
N VAL A 265 -11.11 -14.50 2.04
CA VAL A 265 -12.14 -15.53 1.86
C VAL A 265 -13.07 -15.21 0.69
N GLU A 266 -13.54 -13.96 0.57
CA GLU A 266 -14.52 -13.58 -0.45
C GLU A 266 -13.95 -13.65 -1.88
N ASP A 267 -12.70 -13.25 -2.07
CA ASP A 267 -12.03 -13.23 -3.38
C ASP A 267 -11.30 -14.53 -3.71
N ASP A 268 -11.20 -15.46 -2.74
CA ASP A 268 -10.41 -16.71 -2.84
C ASP A 268 -8.96 -16.46 -3.28
N LYS A 269 -8.30 -15.47 -2.64
CA LYS A 269 -6.94 -15.04 -2.97
C LYS A 269 -6.00 -15.11 -1.79
N ALA A 270 -4.79 -15.61 -1.98
CA ALA A 270 -3.71 -15.41 -1.03
C ALA A 270 -3.29 -13.93 -1.03
N VAL A 271 -3.15 -13.35 0.17
CA VAL A 271 -2.80 -11.93 0.37
C VAL A 271 -1.36 -11.79 0.82
N PHE A 272 -0.92 -12.69 1.68
CA PHE A 272 0.41 -12.67 2.26
C PHE A 272 0.87 -14.08 2.64
N GLU A 273 2.14 -14.36 2.42
CA GLU A 273 2.81 -15.57 2.89
C GLU A 273 4.27 -15.26 3.16
N THR A 274 4.75 -15.69 4.31
CA THR A 274 6.18 -15.61 4.63
C THR A 274 6.59 -16.78 5.51
N THR A 275 7.86 -17.14 5.39
CA THR A 275 8.52 -18.07 6.30
C THR A 275 9.66 -17.34 6.97
N THR A 276 9.63 -17.28 8.29
CA THR A 276 10.65 -16.64 9.12
C THR A 276 11.32 -17.66 10.02
N HIS A 277 12.57 -17.37 10.39
CA HIS A 277 13.35 -18.15 11.32
C HIS A 277 13.62 -17.34 12.58
N ALA A 278 13.36 -17.93 13.73
CA ALA A 278 13.64 -17.33 15.02
C ALA A 278 14.66 -18.17 15.77
N PRO A 279 15.53 -17.58 16.60
CA PRO A 279 16.56 -18.31 17.36
C PRO A 279 15.97 -19.18 18.47
N THR A 280 14.69 -18.97 18.81
CA THR A 280 13.95 -19.72 19.83
C THR A 280 12.54 -20.03 19.33
N GLY A 281 11.75 -20.71 20.15
CA GLY A 281 10.32 -20.98 19.90
C GLY A 281 9.41 -19.75 19.86
N SER A 282 9.94 -18.52 19.91
CA SER A 282 9.13 -17.31 19.92
C SER A 282 9.42 -16.44 18.70
N SER A 283 8.39 -16.07 17.96
CA SER A 283 8.46 -15.14 16.83
C SER A 283 7.30 -14.14 16.85
N SER A 284 7.53 -12.95 16.31
CA SER A 284 6.50 -11.91 16.19
C SER A 284 6.55 -11.28 14.81
N GLN A 285 5.39 -11.17 14.19
CA GLN A 285 5.23 -10.61 12.84
C GLN A 285 4.07 -9.65 12.85
N ARG A 286 4.15 -8.58 12.05
CA ARG A 286 3.06 -7.60 11.92
C ARG A 286 2.63 -7.47 10.49
N PHE A 287 1.33 -7.46 10.32
CA PHE A 287 0.67 -7.30 9.02
C PHE A 287 -0.44 -6.26 9.13
N GLN A 288 -0.62 -5.46 8.09
CA GLN A 288 -1.74 -4.53 7.97
C GLN A 288 -2.68 -5.00 6.88
N PHE A 289 -3.93 -5.25 7.26
CA PHE A 289 -4.99 -5.51 6.30
C PHE A 289 -5.38 -4.23 5.55
N PHE A 290 -5.62 -4.35 4.28
CA PHE A 290 -5.99 -3.23 3.40
C PHE A 290 -7.46 -3.28 2.97
N ASP A 291 -8.13 -4.43 3.16
CA ASP A 291 -9.54 -4.63 2.89
C ASP A 291 -10.29 -5.16 4.11
N GLY A 292 -11.54 -4.71 4.28
CA GLY A 292 -12.43 -5.10 5.37
C GLY A 292 -13.29 -6.28 4.95
N ALA A 293 -12.75 -7.49 5.10
CA ALA A 293 -13.40 -8.74 4.75
C ALA A 293 -12.91 -9.87 5.66
N PRO A 294 -13.59 -11.02 5.71
CA PRO A 294 -13.09 -12.19 6.41
C PRO A 294 -11.82 -12.73 5.74
N HIS A 295 -10.83 -13.06 6.57
CA HIS A 295 -9.57 -13.66 6.15
C HIS A 295 -9.32 -14.96 6.90
N THR A 296 -8.84 -15.98 6.21
CA THR A 296 -8.30 -17.19 6.85
C THR A 296 -6.82 -16.97 7.15
N VAL A 297 -6.46 -17.14 8.41
CA VAL A 297 -5.08 -17.09 8.90
C VAL A 297 -4.60 -18.50 9.13
N THR A 298 -3.51 -18.89 8.51
CA THR A 298 -2.84 -20.17 8.72
C THR A 298 -1.42 -19.91 9.22
N ILE A 299 -1.14 -20.39 10.42
CA ILE A 299 0.19 -20.28 11.05
C ILE A 299 0.73 -21.67 11.29
N THR A 300 1.89 -21.96 10.70
CA THR A 300 2.57 -23.24 10.86
C THR A 300 3.91 -23.02 11.56
N ALA A 301 4.20 -23.76 12.61
CA ALA A 301 5.48 -23.70 13.30
C ALA A 301 6.13 -25.07 13.42
N ARG A 302 7.46 -25.12 13.29
CA ARG A 302 8.26 -26.33 13.50
C ARG A 302 9.65 -25.99 14.04
N PRO A 303 10.27 -26.87 14.81
CA PRO A 303 11.68 -26.74 15.18
C PRO A 303 12.58 -26.94 13.95
N VAL A 304 13.67 -26.19 13.85
CA VAL A 304 14.66 -26.35 12.79
C VAL A 304 15.57 -27.55 13.09
N GLY A 305 15.85 -28.40 12.08
CA GLY A 305 16.72 -29.57 12.23
C GLY A 305 16.06 -30.78 12.92
N GLN A 306 14.78 -30.71 13.21
CA GLN A 306 14.01 -31.83 13.78
C GLN A 306 12.92 -32.28 12.80
N ASP A 307 13.32 -32.83 11.65
CA ASP A 307 12.42 -33.23 10.56
C ASP A 307 11.39 -34.33 10.95
N GLN A 308 11.60 -35.00 12.06
CA GLN A 308 10.67 -36.02 12.59
C GLN A 308 9.48 -35.39 13.34
N VAL A 309 9.57 -34.11 13.72
CA VAL A 309 8.47 -33.41 14.39
C VAL A 309 7.46 -32.93 13.34
N THR A 310 6.24 -33.42 13.43
CA THR A 310 5.14 -32.93 12.60
C THR A 310 4.92 -31.45 12.83
N PRO A 311 4.91 -30.59 11.80
CA PRO A 311 4.62 -29.17 11.95
C PRO A 311 3.26 -28.94 12.63
N LEU A 312 3.20 -28.06 13.63
CA LEU A 312 1.96 -27.65 14.25
C LEU A 312 1.34 -26.53 13.43
N GLN A 313 0.02 -26.61 13.22
CA GLN A 313 -0.70 -25.65 12.40
C GLN A 313 -1.94 -25.13 13.13
N ALA A 314 -2.01 -23.81 13.27
CA ALA A 314 -3.22 -23.10 13.69
C ALA A 314 -3.91 -22.53 12.46
N VAL A 315 -5.22 -22.77 12.32
CA VAL A 315 -6.06 -22.21 11.27
C VAL A 315 -7.28 -21.58 11.92
N PHE A 316 -7.52 -20.30 11.61
CA PHE A 316 -8.67 -19.57 12.13
C PHE A 316 -9.12 -18.49 11.16
N GLU A 317 -10.40 -18.14 11.24
CA GLU A 317 -10.94 -17.01 10.51
C GLU A 317 -10.83 -15.73 11.34
N MET A 318 -10.54 -14.64 10.67
CA MET A 318 -10.42 -13.31 11.26
C MET A 318 -11.28 -12.34 10.47
N GLU A 319 -12.26 -11.75 11.11
CA GLU A 319 -13.03 -10.64 10.57
C GLU A 319 -12.21 -9.37 10.67
N VAL A 320 -12.06 -8.67 9.54
CA VAL A 320 -11.33 -7.39 9.47
C VAL A 320 -12.32 -6.23 9.36
N GLU A 321 -12.26 -5.32 10.33
CA GLU A 321 -13.11 -4.14 10.31
C GLU A 321 -12.75 -3.19 9.16
N GLY A 322 -13.68 -3.01 8.23
CA GLY A 322 -13.55 -2.04 7.15
C GLY A 322 -13.72 -0.61 7.65
N LEU A 323 -12.72 0.24 7.46
CA LEU A 323 -12.82 1.66 7.76
C LEU A 323 -13.34 2.43 6.55
N GLN A 324 -14.34 3.27 6.80
CA GLN A 324 -14.82 4.17 5.75
C GLN A 324 -13.79 5.25 5.43
N PRO A 325 -13.57 5.57 4.14
CA PRO A 325 -12.72 6.68 3.75
C PRO A 325 -13.13 7.99 4.44
N PRO A 326 -12.17 8.83 4.85
CA PRO A 326 -12.46 10.12 5.46
C PRO A 326 -13.41 10.96 4.60
N MET A 327 -14.34 11.69 5.22
CA MET A 327 -15.32 12.53 4.51
C MET A 327 -14.66 13.50 3.53
N ALA A 328 -13.47 14.02 3.85
CA ALA A 328 -12.72 14.89 2.95
C ALA A 328 -12.33 14.19 1.63
N VAL A 329 -12.01 12.89 1.65
CA VAL A 329 -11.72 12.09 0.45
C VAL A 329 -12.99 11.91 -0.37
N LYS A 330 -14.11 11.53 0.28
CA LYS A 330 -15.41 11.33 -0.38
C LYS A 330 -15.87 12.62 -1.06
N ILE A 331 -15.84 13.76 -0.36
CA ILE A 331 -16.25 15.08 -0.89
C ILE A 331 -15.34 15.48 -2.06
N ARG A 332 -14.03 15.32 -1.93
CA ARG A 332 -13.08 15.66 -3.01
C ARG A 332 -13.34 14.85 -4.27
N THR A 333 -13.50 13.53 -4.15
CA THR A 333 -13.81 12.65 -5.29
C THR A 333 -15.12 13.06 -5.94
N LEU A 334 -16.18 13.32 -5.15
CA LEU A 334 -17.46 13.81 -5.65
C LEU A 334 -17.31 15.14 -6.39
N CYS A 335 -16.55 16.10 -5.85
CA CYS A 335 -16.30 17.38 -6.51
C CYS A 335 -15.59 17.22 -7.85
N ILE A 336 -14.63 16.29 -7.96
CA ILE A 336 -13.92 15.99 -9.22
C ILE A 336 -14.91 15.43 -10.25
N LEU A 337 -15.73 14.44 -9.89
CA LEU A 337 -16.71 13.82 -10.78
C LEU A 337 -17.77 14.83 -11.26
N ILE A 338 -18.30 15.66 -10.35
CA ILE A 338 -19.22 16.76 -10.69
C ILE A 338 -18.52 17.77 -11.60
N GLY A 339 -17.26 18.12 -11.32
CA GLY A 339 -16.48 19.03 -12.15
C GLY A 339 -16.35 18.54 -13.59
N ILE A 340 -16.04 17.25 -13.80
CA ILE A 340 -15.97 16.63 -15.12
C ILE A 340 -17.32 16.72 -15.85
N LEU A 341 -18.40 16.39 -15.17
CA LEU A 341 -19.76 16.48 -15.72
C LEU A 341 -20.12 17.92 -16.14
N VAL A 342 -19.83 18.91 -15.28
CA VAL A 342 -20.07 20.34 -15.55
C VAL A 342 -19.25 20.86 -16.73
N VAL A 343 -17.97 20.46 -16.83
CA VAL A 343 -17.12 20.82 -17.97
C VAL A 343 -17.68 20.20 -19.26
N GLY A 344 -18.10 18.93 -19.23
CA GLY A 344 -18.80 18.31 -20.35
C GLY A 344 -20.06 19.06 -20.75
N MET A 345 -20.89 19.46 -19.77
CA MET A 345 -22.13 20.20 -20.00
C MET A 345 -21.87 21.59 -20.62
N ALA A 346 -20.86 22.31 -20.14
CA ALA A 346 -20.44 23.58 -20.73
C ALA A 346 -19.94 23.38 -22.17
N ALA A 347 -19.13 22.35 -22.43
CA ALA A 347 -18.68 22.05 -23.79
C ALA A 347 -19.85 21.75 -24.74
N GLY A 348 -20.82 20.91 -24.32
CA GLY A 348 -22.04 20.63 -25.10
C GLY A 348 -22.88 21.88 -25.37
N PHE A 349 -23.07 22.72 -24.36
CA PHE A 349 -23.82 23.95 -24.45
C PHE A 349 -23.19 24.94 -25.47
N PHE A 350 -21.89 25.25 -25.35
CA PHE A 350 -21.22 26.26 -26.16
C PHE A 350 -20.81 25.76 -27.55
N LEU A 351 -20.33 24.54 -27.70
CA LEU A 351 -19.79 24.04 -28.95
C LEU A 351 -20.87 23.51 -29.90
N LEU A 352 -21.91 22.87 -29.38
CA LEU A 352 -22.94 22.21 -30.19
C LEU A 352 -24.31 22.93 -30.11
N GLY A 353 -24.56 23.77 -29.08
CA GLY A 353 -25.78 24.52 -28.93
C GLY A 353 -25.85 25.76 -29.79
N SER A 354 -24.72 26.38 -30.16
CA SER A 354 -24.67 27.68 -30.87
C SER A 354 -24.79 27.60 -32.41
N SER A 355 -24.93 26.42 -33.00
CA SER A 355 -24.96 26.25 -34.45
C SER A 355 -26.23 26.75 -35.14
N LYS A 356 -27.25 27.19 -34.39
CA LYS A 356 -28.56 27.59 -34.93
C LYS A 356 -28.68 29.06 -35.29
N GLU A 357 -27.76 29.95 -34.85
CA GLU A 357 -27.85 31.38 -35.16
C GLU A 357 -27.12 31.80 -36.44
N ARG A 358 -26.31 30.96 -37.05
CA ARG A 358 -25.57 31.30 -38.29
C ARG A 358 -26.36 31.05 -39.57
N GLY A 359 -27.55 30.47 -39.52
CA GLY A 359 -28.32 30.07 -40.70
C GLY A 359 -29.41 31.07 -41.14
N VAL A 360 -29.64 32.18 -40.42
CA VAL A 360 -30.75 33.12 -40.73
C VAL A 360 -30.32 34.49 -41.26
N ALA A 361 -29.03 34.70 -41.42
CA ALA A 361 -28.51 36.01 -41.93
C ALA A 361 -28.14 36.02 -43.43
N SER A 362 -28.78 35.18 -44.26
CA SER A 362 -28.60 35.20 -45.72
C SER A 362 -29.92 34.88 -46.42
N VAL A 363 -30.86 35.85 -46.41
CA VAL A 363 -31.89 36.04 -47.45
C VAL A 363 -32.07 37.51 -47.64
#